data_6402da6bbb9c86c6f53f7ad120de104c
#
_entry.id   6402da6bbb9c86c6f53f7ad120de104c
#
_cell.length_a   1.000
_cell.length_b   1.000
_cell.length_c   1.000
_cell.angle_alpha   90.00
_cell.angle_beta   90.00
_cell.angle_gamma   90.00
#
_symmetry.space_group_name_H-M   'P 1'
#
loop_
_entity.id
_entity.type
_entity.pdbx_description
1 polymer ?
#
loop_
_entity_poly.entity_id
_entity_poly.type
_entity_poly.pdbx_seq_one_letter_code
_entity_poly.pdbx_strand_id
1 'polypeptide(L)'
;MKCIYLLLLLSVGVCVSVPVESKEYNHELSELNQRESTYSTFLADTLSPFWQTKVNKGHFVNRQQLNIHYAYVKVADAQGAIVISPGRVEGYEKYQELVYDFTQQGYSVFVIDHQGQGLSSRRLTNKEKGYVEDFDDYVMDLDQFITDIVKPMHQGKLYLVSHSMGGAIGLRYVQQHPNQFSKAVFSSPMWGLNSGAIPKPIAKGIFNVVNWFTTLVTDQSPYFFGGQGYNPVEFESNQLTTSKQRYQYFRSVYVAKPDLQLGSVTFGWIRASVNAIDTAFKQLNLVKLPVMVLQAENDEVIENEAQNAFCSELAKLGNPCVNDTPIVINNAKHELFIESDKPRSEVLAKIFMFLSDND
;
A
#
# COMPACT_ATOMS: atom_id res chain seq x y z
N MET A 1 69.38 -15.19 42.41
CA MET A 1 68.08 -15.49 41.78
C MET A 1 67.05 -14.52 42.32
N LYS A 2 66.69 -13.51 41.58
CA LYS A 2 65.63 -12.56 41.94
C LYS A 2 64.54 -12.68 40.87
N CYS A 3 63.38 -13.23 41.27
CA CYS A 3 62.17 -13.22 40.40
C CYS A 3 61.54 -11.84 40.43
N ILE A 4 61.39 -11.22 39.25
CA ILE A 4 60.57 -10.00 39.03
C ILE A 4 59.23 -10.45 38.52
N TYR A 5 58.19 -10.22 39.30
CA TYR A 5 56.81 -10.36 38.83
C TYR A 5 56.40 -9.10 38.07
N LEU A 6 56.07 -9.28 36.78
CA LEU A 6 55.49 -8.24 35.95
C LEU A 6 53.97 -8.32 36.05
N LEU A 7 53.33 -7.36 36.71
CA LEU A 7 51.86 -7.22 36.71
C LEU A 7 51.42 -6.61 35.38
N LEU A 8 50.71 -7.38 34.54
CA LEU A 8 49.94 -6.87 33.39
C LEU A 8 48.59 -6.39 33.90
N LEU A 9 48.37 -5.08 33.89
CA LEU A 9 47.05 -4.46 34.01
C LEU A 9 46.34 -4.53 32.65
N LEU A 10 45.34 -5.42 32.54
CA LEU A 10 44.39 -5.44 31.43
C LEU A 10 43.35 -4.35 31.70
N SER A 11 43.47 -3.22 31.02
CA SER A 11 42.39 -2.24 30.92
C SER A 11 41.36 -2.71 29.87
N VAL A 12 40.23 -3.24 30.34
CA VAL A 12 39.08 -3.50 29.52
C VAL A 12 38.42 -2.14 29.21
N GLY A 13 38.72 -1.59 28.06
CA GLY A 13 38.00 -0.46 27.51
C GLY A 13 36.60 -0.93 27.05
N VAL A 14 35.59 -0.63 27.82
CA VAL A 14 34.19 -0.75 27.36
C VAL A 14 33.95 0.39 26.37
N CYS A 15 34.10 0.11 25.09
CA CYS A 15 33.52 0.98 24.04
C CYS A 15 32.01 0.91 24.14
N VAL A 16 31.40 1.89 24.82
CA VAL A 16 29.98 2.14 24.70
C VAL A 16 29.77 2.84 23.34
N SER A 17 29.49 2.07 22.30
CA SER A 17 29.00 2.63 21.06
C SER A 17 27.56 3.15 21.30
N VAL A 18 27.43 4.44 21.50
CA VAL A 18 26.11 5.11 21.47
C VAL A 18 25.69 5.09 20.00
N PRO A 19 24.54 4.48 19.65
CA PRO A 19 24.10 4.46 18.26
C PRO A 19 23.78 5.90 17.83
N VAL A 20 24.52 6.43 16.89
CA VAL A 20 24.30 7.75 16.26
C VAL A 20 22.95 7.78 15.54
N GLU A 21 22.45 6.64 15.07
CA GLU A 21 21.20 6.45 14.37
C GLU A 21 19.93 6.93 15.13
N SER A 22 19.92 6.83 16.46
CA SER A 22 18.72 7.14 17.23
C SER A 22 18.38 8.64 17.31
N LYS A 23 19.35 9.54 17.14
CA LYS A 23 19.13 10.99 17.25
C LYS A 23 18.64 11.62 15.93
N GLU A 24 19.19 11.24 14.79
CA GLU A 24 18.73 11.69 13.48
C GLU A 24 17.32 11.16 13.17
N TYR A 25 17.07 9.88 13.41
CA TYR A 25 15.77 9.25 13.24
C TYR A 25 14.65 9.95 14.07
N ASN A 26 14.91 10.31 15.32
CA ASN A 26 13.96 11.02 16.17
C ASN A 26 13.70 12.49 15.73
N HIS A 27 14.67 13.14 15.11
CA HIS A 27 14.51 14.51 14.61
C HIS A 27 13.63 14.52 13.36
N GLU A 28 13.84 13.62 12.41
CA GLU A 28 13.02 13.49 11.19
C GLU A 28 11.57 13.11 11.50
N LEU A 29 11.35 12.21 12.47
CA LEU A 29 9.99 11.90 12.95
C LEU A 29 9.31 13.11 13.60
N SER A 30 10.07 14.02 14.23
CA SER A 30 9.50 15.24 14.82
C SER A 30 9.00 16.22 13.76
N GLU A 31 9.63 16.28 12.59
CA GLU A 31 9.17 17.10 11.45
C GLU A 31 7.88 16.53 10.83
N LEU A 32 7.78 15.20 10.72
CA LEU A 32 6.56 14.54 10.26
C LEU A 32 5.36 14.84 11.17
N ASN A 33 5.58 14.97 12.49
CA ASN A 33 4.55 15.25 13.49
C ASN A 33 4.02 16.69 13.50
N GLN A 34 4.55 17.60 12.69
CA GLN A 34 4.15 19.01 12.65
C GLN A 34 3.82 19.51 11.24
N ARG A 35 3.81 18.62 10.26
CA ARG A 35 3.66 18.99 8.85
C ARG A 35 2.30 19.60 8.52
N GLU A 36 1.21 19.14 9.15
CA GLU A 36 -0.12 19.67 8.89
C GLU A 36 -0.23 21.18 9.22
N SER A 37 0.49 21.65 10.22
CA SER A 37 0.46 23.07 10.60
C SER A 37 1.03 23.99 9.53
N THR A 38 1.93 23.48 8.67
CA THR A 38 2.59 24.18 7.57
C THR A 38 2.36 23.52 6.22
N TYR A 39 1.27 22.75 6.09
CA TYR A 39 1.07 21.85 4.95
C TYR A 39 1.06 22.57 3.60
N SER A 40 0.44 23.76 3.52
CA SER A 40 0.42 24.57 2.29
C SER A 40 1.83 25.01 1.86
N THR A 41 2.66 25.41 2.81
CA THR A 41 4.07 25.79 2.58
C THR A 41 4.87 24.56 2.15
N PHE A 42 4.72 23.43 2.84
CA PHE A 42 5.34 22.17 2.45
C PHE A 42 4.97 21.75 1.02
N LEU A 43 3.69 21.88 0.64
CA LEU A 43 3.24 21.58 -0.72
C LEU A 43 3.91 22.48 -1.75
N ALA A 44 3.97 23.80 -1.49
CA ALA A 44 4.50 24.78 -2.44
C ALA A 44 6.02 24.71 -2.58
N ASP A 45 6.73 24.64 -1.47
CA ASP A 45 8.18 24.85 -1.42
C ASP A 45 8.97 23.54 -1.49
N THR A 46 8.33 22.41 -1.16
CA THR A 46 9.01 21.10 -1.10
C THR A 46 8.38 20.07 -2.01
N LEU A 47 7.10 19.71 -1.78
CA LEU A 47 6.50 18.56 -2.44
C LEU A 47 6.27 18.77 -3.92
N SER A 48 5.73 19.93 -4.33
CA SER A 48 5.48 20.21 -5.75
C SER A 48 6.76 20.33 -6.57
N PRO A 49 7.82 21.04 -6.12
CA PRO A 49 9.12 21.03 -6.80
C PRO A 49 9.73 19.63 -6.88
N PHE A 50 9.71 18.85 -5.80
CA PHE A 50 10.18 17.46 -5.80
C PHE A 50 9.43 16.62 -6.84
N TRP A 51 8.08 16.67 -6.83
CA TRP A 51 7.25 15.89 -7.74
C TRP A 51 7.47 16.23 -9.21
N GLN A 52 7.72 17.50 -9.50
CA GLN A 52 7.96 17.97 -10.86
C GLN A 52 9.37 17.69 -11.39
N THR A 53 10.38 17.66 -10.50
CA THR A 53 11.79 17.63 -10.93
C THR A 53 12.49 16.30 -10.67
N LYS A 54 12.02 15.50 -9.71
CA LYS A 54 12.68 14.25 -9.29
C LYS A 54 11.90 13.00 -9.68
N VAL A 55 10.58 13.10 -9.86
CA VAL A 55 9.73 11.95 -10.15
C VAL A 55 9.64 11.74 -11.65
N ASN A 56 10.01 10.54 -12.07
CA ASN A 56 9.89 10.08 -13.44
C ASN A 56 8.56 9.33 -13.60
N LYS A 57 7.94 9.47 -14.76
CA LYS A 57 6.65 8.86 -15.10
C LYS A 57 6.77 8.12 -16.42
N GLY A 58 6.06 7.00 -16.51
CA GLY A 58 6.06 6.17 -17.71
C GLY A 58 4.81 5.31 -17.79
N HIS A 59 4.75 4.51 -18.82
CA HIS A 59 3.77 3.44 -18.97
C HIS A 59 4.39 2.27 -19.73
N PHE A 60 3.82 1.11 -19.57
CA PHE A 60 4.07 -0.07 -20.40
C PHE A 60 2.75 -0.63 -20.92
N VAL A 61 2.81 -1.40 -21.97
CA VAL A 61 1.64 -2.12 -22.52
C VAL A 61 1.61 -3.51 -21.91
N ASN A 62 0.52 -3.84 -21.22
CA ASN A 62 0.37 -5.15 -20.62
C ASN A 62 -0.07 -6.22 -21.65
N ARG A 63 -0.19 -7.47 -21.20
CA ARG A 63 -0.60 -8.60 -22.05
C ARG A 63 -1.98 -8.44 -22.68
N GLN A 64 -2.84 -7.61 -22.10
CA GLN A 64 -4.19 -7.31 -22.57
C GLN A 64 -4.24 -6.05 -23.46
N GLN A 65 -3.08 -5.54 -23.90
CA GLN A 65 -2.93 -4.33 -24.72
C GLN A 65 -3.45 -3.06 -24.02
N LEU A 66 -3.38 -3.01 -22.68
CA LEU A 66 -3.71 -1.85 -21.88
C LEU A 66 -2.43 -1.08 -21.51
N ASN A 67 -2.48 0.25 -21.55
CA ASN A 67 -1.42 1.09 -21.02
C ASN A 67 -1.52 1.11 -19.49
N ILE A 68 -0.47 0.64 -18.83
CA ILE A 68 -0.33 0.63 -17.37
C ILE A 68 0.69 1.70 -16.98
N HIS A 69 0.22 2.73 -16.30
CA HIS A 69 1.02 3.87 -15.90
C HIS A 69 1.76 3.60 -14.60
N TYR A 70 2.89 4.27 -14.44
CA TYR A 70 3.70 4.20 -13.22
C TYR A 70 4.49 5.49 -13.01
N ALA A 71 4.95 5.68 -11.78
CA ALA A 71 5.92 6.70 -11.43
C ALA A 71 7.05 6.10 -10.60
N TYR A 72 8.24 6.71 -10.65
CA TYR A 72 9.37 6.26 -9.85
C TYR A 72 10.36 7.39 -9.51
N VAL A 73 11.08 7.19 -8.43
CA VAL A 73 12.25 7.98 -8.04
C VAL A 73 13.39 7.02 -7.73
N LYS A 74 14.56 7.27 -8.31
CA LYS A 74 15.78 6.54 -7.98
C LYS A 74 16.61 7.37 -7.01
N VAL A 75 17.04 6.73 -5.93
CA VAL A 75 17.99 7.28 -4.96
C VAL A 75 19.34 6.63 -5.23
N ALA A 76 20.41 7.44 -5.26
CA ALA A 76 21.77 6.91 -5.37
C ALA A 76 22.12 6.12 -4.09
N ASP A 77 22.78 4.99 -4.23
CA ASP A 77 23.17 4.10 -3.13
C ASP A 77 21.99 3.73 -2.21
N ALA A 78 20.81 3.54 -2.81
CA ALA A 78 19.58 3.25 -2.09
C ALA A 78 19.71 1.99 -1.21
N GLN A 79 19.18 2.03 0.01
CA GLN A 79 19.11 0.89 0.94
C GLN A 79 18.25 -0.26 0.38
N GLY A 80 17.40 0.02 -0.58
CA GLY A 80 16.52 -0.90 -1.27
C GLY A 80 15.52 -0.14 -2.14
N ALA A 81 14.64 -0.85 -2.80
CA ALA A 81 13.55 -0.23 -3.53
C ALA A 81 12.19 -0.65 -2.97
N ILE A 82 11.30 0.32 -2.79
CA ILE A 82 9.94 0.13 -2.36
C ILE A 82 9.03 0.13 -3.59
N VAL A 83 8.27 -0.94 -3.77
CA VAL A 83 7.19 -1.03 -4.76
C VAL A 83 5.87 -0.77 -4.05
N ILE A 84 5.17 0.28 -4.45
CA ILE A 84 3.87 0.64 -3.88
C ILE A 84 2.75 0.07 -4.77
N SER A 85 1.86 -0.70 -4.15
CA SER A 85 0.62 -1.20 -4.74
C SER A 85 -0.57 -0.43 -4.14
N PRO A 86 -1.16 0.53 -4.87
CA PRO A 86 -2.22 1.41 -4.38
C PRO A 86 -3.55 0.71 -4.13
N GLY A 87 -4.39 1.36 -3.31
CA GLY A 87 -5.77 0.97 -3.11
C GLY A 87 -6.69 1.30 -4.29
N ARG A 88 -7.99 1.02 -4.13
CA ARG A 88 -9.00 1.34 -5.14
C ARG A 88 -9.25 2.85 -5.23
N VAL A 89 -9.54 3.36 -6.41
CA VAL A 89 -9.69 4.80 -6.72
C VAL A 89 -8.37 5.57 -6.55
N GLU A 90 -7.24 4.89 -6.51
CA GLU A 90 -5.94 5.50 -6.28
C GLU A 90 -5.03 5.35 -7.50
N GLY A 91 -4.03 6.20 -7.54
CA GLY A 91 -2.95 6.19 -8.49
C GLY A 91 -1.74 6.92 -7.92
N TYR A 92 -0.60 6.87 -8.59
CA TYR A 92 0.64 7.43 -8.10
C TYR A 92 0.55 8.94 -7.77
N GLU A 93 -0.36 9.67 -8.43
CA GLU A 93 -0.56 11.10 -8.14
C GLU A 93 -1.11 11.37 -6.73
N LYS A 94 -1.74 10.41 -6.08
CA LYS A 94 -2.16 10.51 -4.69
C LYS A 94 -1.01 10.29 -3.71
N TYR A 95 0.00 9.54 -4.10
CA TYR A 95 1.08 9.07 -3.23
C TYR A 95 2.29 10.00 -3.13
N GLN A 96 2.18 11.26 -3.62
CA GLN A 96 3.30 12.20 -3.72
C GLN A 96 4.05 12.39 -2.39
N GLU A 97 3.33 12.62 -1.29
CA GLU A 97 3.93 12.81 0.04
C GLU A 97 4.60 11.54 0.54
N LEU A 98 3.98 10.36 0.35
CA LEU A 98 4.57 9.08 0.75
C LEU A 98 5.84 8.75 -0.05
N VAL A 99 5.83 9.01 -1.35
CA VAL A 99 7.02 8.85 -2.22
C VAL A 99 8.14 9.76 -1.76
N TYR A 100 7.84 11.02 -1.43
CA TYR A 100 8.80 11.95 -0.86
C TYR A 100 9.41 11.39 0.42
N ASP A 101 8.60 10.98 1.40
CA ASP A 101 9.08 10.50 2.69
C ASP A 101 9.97 9.26 2.55
N PHE A 102 9.58 8.28 1.72
CA PHE A 102 10.43 7.11 1.47
C PHE A 102 11.76 7.46 0.81
N THR A 103 11.76 8.45 -0.10
CA THR A 103 13.03 8.87 -0.74
C THR A 103 13.94 9.63 0.21
N GLN A 104 13.38 10.40 1.16
CA GLN A 104 14.18 11.05 2.21
C GLN A 104 14.84 10.02 3.14
N GLN A 105 14.23 8.83 3.29
CA GLN A 105 14.81 7.70 4.05
C GLN A 105 15.75 6.82 3.21
N GLY A 106 16.16 7.27 2.04
CA GLY A 106 17.16 6.58 1.23
C GLY A 106 16.64 5.37 0.44
N TYR A 107 15.33 5.26 0.21
CA TYR A 107 14.76 4.21 -0.63
C TYR A 107 14.47 4.73 -2.04
N SER A 108 14.79 3.95 -3.07
CA SER A 108 14.18 4.13 -4.39
C SER A 108 12.71 3.72 -4.33
N VAL A 109 11.83 4.45 -5.00
CA VAL A 109 10.38 4.21 -4.91
C VAL A 109 9.79 4.03 -6.29
N PHE A 110 8.93 3.03 -6.44
CA PHE A 110 8.21 2.70 -7.66
C PHE A 110 6.73 2.53 -7.34
N VAL A 111 5.85 3.22 -8.05
CA VAL A 111 4.39 3.19 -7.83
C VAL A 111 3.71 2.84 -9.13
N ILE A 112 2.86 1.81 -9.14
CA ILE A 112 2.03 1.41 -10.27
C ILE A 112 0.63 2.03 -10.16
N ASP A 113 0.04 2.44 -11.27
CA ASP A 113 -1.41 2.62 -11.38
C ASP A 113 -2.02 1.31 -11.89
N HIS A 114 -2.78 0.62 -11.04
CA HIS A 114 -3.42 -0.61 -11.49
C HIS A 114 -4.37 -0.38 -12.66
N GLN A 115 -4.53 -1.36 -13.55
CA GLN A 115 -5.50 -1.25 -14.63
C GLN A 115 -6.89 -0.85 -14.10
N GLY A 116 -7.62 -0.08 -14.87
CA GLY A 116 -8.96 0.37 -14.46
C GLY A 116 -8.97 1.55 -13.49
N GLN A 117 -7.83 2.11 -13.07
CA GLN A 117 -7.72 3.28 -12.19
C GLN A 117 -6.45 4.11 -12.42
N GLY A 118 -6.28 5.20 -11.66
CA GLY A 118 -5.17 6.13 -11.90
C GLY A 118 -5.21 6.65 -13.33
N LEU A 119 -4.07 6.76 -13.98
CA LEU A 119 -3.94 7.10 -15.41
C LEU A 119 -3.91 5.85 -16.31
N SER A 120 -3.96 4.65 -15.74
CA SER A 120 -3.99 3.41 -16.51
C SER A 120 -5.28 3.20 -17.27
N SER A 121 -5.22 2.42 -18.34
CA SER A 121 -6.35 2.18 -19.24
C SER A 121 -7.57 1.62 -18.53
N ARG A 122 -8.73 2.06 -18.96
CA ARG A 122 -10.06 1.57 -18.55
C ARG A 122 -10.59 0.57 -19.57
N ARG A 123 -11.12 -0.56 -19.12
CA ARG A 123 -11.67 -1.59 -20.03
C ARG A 123 -13.08 -1.29 -20.49
N LEU A 124 -13.88 -0.63 -19.66
CA LEU A 124 -15.27 -0.31 -19.99
C LEU A 124 -15.38 1.06 -20.68
N THR A 125 -16.39 1.21 -21.52
CA THR A 125 -16.71 2.49 -22.19
C THR A 125 -16.98 3.60 -21.18
N ASN A 126 -17.71 3.28 -20.10
CA ASN A 126 -17.84 4.18 -18.96
C ASN A 126 -16.58 4.07 -18.09
N LYS A 127 -15.68 5.04 -18.22
CA LYS A 127 -14.38 5.08 -17.56
C LYS A 127 -14.46 5.24 -16.04
N GLU A 128 -15.58 5.66 -15.51
CA GLU A 128 -15.78 5.80 -14.06
C GLU A 128 -16.20 4.49 -13.37
N LYS A 129 -16.47 3.43 -14.09
CA LYS A 129 -16.80 2.14 -13.53
C LYS A 129 -15.55 1.39 -13.07
N GLY A 130 -15.48 1.06 -11.78
CA GLY A 130 -14.47 0.15 -11.25
C GLY A 130 -14.70 -1.27 -11.76
N TYR A 131 -13.78 -1.79 -12.59
CA TYR A 131 -13.91 -3.11 -13.22
C TYR A 131 -12.56 -3.78 -13.42
N VAL A 132 -12.55 -5.07 -13.19
CA VAL A 132 -11.53 -6.02 -13.63
C VAL A 132 -12.25 -7.33 -13.96
N GLU A 133 -11.78 -8.06 -14.94
CA GLU A 133 -12.40 -9.34 -15.32
C GLU A 133 -11.98 -10.46 -14.38
N ASP A 134 -10.68 -10.60 -14.18
CA ASP A 134 -10.06 -11.47 -13.20
C ASP A 134 -9.15 -10.65 -12.28
N PHE A 135 -9.17 -10.92 -10.99
CA PHE A 135 -8.34 -10.18 -10.05
C PHE A 135 -6.85 -10.46 -10.25
N ASP A 136 -6.49 -11.64 -10.74
CA ASP A 136 -5.12 -12.00 -11.07
C ASP A 136 -4.58 -11.20 -12.29
N ASP A 137 -5.43 -10.50 -13.05
CA ASP A 137 -4.97 -9.51 -14.05
C ASP A 137 -4.13 -8.40 -13.39
N TYR A 138 -4.52 -7.94 -12.18
CA TYR A 138 -3.71 -7.00 -11.40
C TYR A 138 -2.36 -7.59 -10.99
N VAL A 139 -2.35 -8.87 -10.61
CA VAL A 139 -1.13 -9.58 -10.20
C VAL A 139 -0.16 -9.72 -11.38
N MET A 140 -0.68 -10.03 -12.56
CA MET A 140 0.12 -10.13 -13.79
C MET A 140 0.70 -8.77 -14.21
N ASP A 141 -0.07 -7.69 -14.07
CA ASP A 141 0.42 -6.33 -14.34
C ASP A 141 1.51 -5.92 -13.35
N LEU A 142 1.35 -6.26 -12.08
CA LEU A 142 2.36 -6.01 -11.05
C LEU A 142 3.64 -6.81 -11.32
N ASP A 143 3.53 -8.08 -11.75
CA ASP A 143 4.67 -8.89 -12.12
C ASP A 143 5.43 -8.31 -13.32
N GLN A 144 4.69 -7.90 -14.35
CA GLN A 144 5.30 -7.26 -15.52
C GLN A 144 5.98 -5.93 -15.13
N PHE A 145 5.35 -5.11 -14.30
CA PHE A 145 5.95 -3.88 -13.78
C PHE A 145 7.27 -4.15 -13.04
N ILE A 146 7.28 -5.15 -12.16
CA ILE A 146 8.48 -5.49 -11.39
C ILE A 146 9.56 -6.03 -12.32
N THR A 147 9.22 -6.89 -13.25
CA THR A 147 10.17 -7.56 -14.14
C THR A 147 10.76 -6.61 -15.19
N ASP A 148 9.91 -5.82 -15.84
CA ASP A 148 10.30 -5.01 -17.00
C ASP A 148 10.77 -3.59 -16.60
N ILE A 149 10.34 -3.08 -15.44
CA ILE A 149 10.61 -1.70 -15.03
C ILE A 149 11.47 -1.63 -13.77
N VAL A 150 11.04 -2.30 -12.68
CA VAL A 150 11.73 -2.15 -11.38
C VAL A 150 13.10 -2.82 -11.38
N LYS A 151 13.17 -4.11 -11.73
CA LYS A 151 14.42 -4.89 -11.72
C LYS A 151 15.53 -4.35 -12.62
N PRO A 152 15.25 -3.88 -13.85
CA PRO A 152 16.29 -3.25 -14.66
C PRO A 152 16.85 -1.96 -14.06
N MET A 153 16.06 -1.28 -13.21
CA MET A 153 16.43 -0.01 -12.60
C MET A 153 17.04 -0.15 -11.21
N HIS A 154 16.80 -1.28 -10.50
CA HIS A 154 17.28 -1.54 -9.15
C HIS A 154 17.67 -3.00 -8.93
N GLN A 155 18.93 -3.23 -8.51
CA GLN A 155 19.52 -4.57 -8.35
C GLN A 155 19.58 -5.03 -6.88
N GLY A 156 19.01 -4.27 -5.94
CA GLY A 156 19.06 -4.57 -4.50
C GLY A 156 17.80 -5.25 -3.97
N LYS A 157 17.63 -5.18 -2.64
CA LYS A 157 16.42 -5.67 -1.95
C LYS A 157 15.18 -4.93 -2.47
N LEU A 158 14.12 -5.67 -2.72
CA LEU A 158 12.79 -5.11 -3.03
C LEU A 158 11.87 -5.29 -1.84
N TYR A 159 11.09 -4.28 -1.55
CA TYR A 159 10.08 -4.26 -0.50
C TYR A 159 8.71 -3.92 -1.10
N LEU A 160 7.68 -4.63 -0.66
CA LEU A 160 6.31 -4.33 -1.05
C LEU A 160 5.66 -3.47 0.04
N VAL A 161 5.09 -2.34 -0.35
CA VAL A 161 4.19 -1.53 0.49
C VAL A 161 2.86 -1.42 -0.24
N SER A 162 1.79 -1.86 0.38
CA SER A 162 0.49 -1.93 -0.26
C SER A 162 -0.60 -1.37 0.64
N HIS A 163 -1.66 -0.84 0.02
CA HIS A 163 -2.80 -0.29 0.72
C HIS A 163 -4.11 -0.87 0.19
N SER A 164 -5.03 -1.22 1.08
CA SER A 164 -6.42 -1.59 0.76
C SER A 164 -6.50 -2.67 -0.35
N MET A 165 -7.11 -2.37 -1.51
CA MET A 165 -7.14 -3.27 -2.68
C MET A 165 -5.73 -3.73 -3.08
N GLY A 166 -4.75 -2.83 -3.06
CA GLY A 166 -3.35 -3.16 -3.31
C GLY A 166 -2.80 -4.20 -2.34
N GLY A 167 -3.34 -4.26 -1.11
CA GLY A 167 -3.03 -5.31 -0.13
C GLY A 167 -3.55 -6.69 -0.54
N ALA A 168 -4.72 -6.75 -1.17
CA ALA A 168 -5.22 -8.02 -1.74
C ALA A 168 -4.40 -8.44 -2.96
N ILE A 169 -4.03 -7.50 -3.82
CA ILE A 169 -3.15 -7.74 -4.98
C ILE A 169 -1.78 -8.21 -4.50
N GLY A 170 -1.19 -7.48 -3.54
CA GLY A 170 0.12 -7.80 -2.97
C GLY A 170 0.18 -9.17 -2.31
N LEU A 171 -0.86 -9.55 -1.56
CA LEU A 171 -0.95 -10.89 -0.97
C LEU A 171 -0.98 -11.98 -2.03
N ARG A 172 -1.81 -11.83 -3.07
CA ARG A 172 -1.83 -12.77 -4.21
C ARG A 172 -0.48 -12.81 -4.91
N TYR A 173 0.16 -11.65 -5.08
CA TYR A 173 1.48 -11.57 -5.71
C TYR A 173 2.55 -12.35 -4.94
N VAL A 174 2.69 -12.11 -3.62
CA VAL A 174 3.72 -12.80 -2.82
C VAL A 174 3.48 -14.31 -2.69
N GLN A 175 2.25 -14.76 -2.86
CA GLN A 175 1.91 -16.18 -2.94
C GLN A 175 2.35 -16.83 -4.25
N GLN A 176 2.20 -16.11 -5.37
CA GLN A 176 2.55 -16.60 -6.70
C GLN A 176 4.05 -16.44 -7.02
N HIS A 177 4.70 -15.42 -6.43
CA HIS A 177 6.10 -15.05 -6.66
C HIS A 177 6.91 -15.02 -5.35
N PRO A 178 7.08 -16.18 -4.67
CA PRO A 178 7.88 -16.25 -3.45
C PRO A 178 9.32 -15.82 -3.76
N ASN A 179 10.00 -15.16 -2.84
CA ASN A 179 11.36 -14.64 -2.97
C ASN A 179 11.51 -13.38 -3.86
N GLN A 180 10.43 -12.79 -4.35
CA GLN A 180 10.52 -11.56 -5.14
C GLN A 180 10.77 -10.34 -4.24
N PHE A 181 10.12 -10.30 -3.09
CA PHE A 181 10.28 -9.27 -2.09
C PHE A 181 11.01 -9.80 -0.85
N SER A 182 11.83 -8.96 -0.23
CA SER A 182 12.48 -9.28 1.04
C SER A 182 11.50 -9.16 2.21
N LYS A 183 10.61 -8.17 2.18
CA LYS A 183 9.58 -7.92 3.20
C LYS A 183 8.34 -7.31 2.55
N ALA A 184 7.17 -7.49 3.19
CA ALA A 184 5.92 -6.88 2.74
C ALA A 184 5.21 -6.14 3.89
N VAL A 185 4.73 -4.94 3.59
CA VAL A 185 3.88 -4.12 4.45
C VAL A 185 2.49 -4.03 3.83
N PHE A 186 1.48 -4.39 4.60
CA PHE A 186 0.08 -4.29 4.23
C PHE A 186 -0.61 -3.28 5.13
N SER A 187 -1.00 -2.14 4.56
CA SER A 187 -1.70 -1.05 5.25
C SER A 187 -3.19 -1.15 4.97
N SER A 188 -3.99 -1.35 6.02
CA SER A 188 -5.44 -1.54 5.93
C SER A 188 -5.85 -2.44 4.76
N PRO A 189 -5.28 -3.67 4.62
CA PRO A 189 -5.45 -4.48 3.42
C PRO A 189 -6.89 -4.98 3.27
N MET A 190 -7.40 -4.98 2.03
CA MET A 190 -8.73 -5.45 1.65
C MET A 190 -8.78 -6.99 1.63
N TRP A 191 -8.77 -7.61 2.81
CA TRP A 191 -8.88 -9.07 2.97
C TRP A 191 -10.25 -9.51 3.45
N GLY A 192 -11.14 -8.56 3.79
CA GLY A 192 -12.55 -8.74 4.04
C GLY A 192 -13.29 -7.51 3.53
N LEU A 193 -14.41 -7.74 2.86
CA LEU A 193 -15.27 -6.65 2.40
C LEU A 193 -16.36 -6.43 3.44
N ASN A 194 -16.52 -5.17 3.86
CA ASN A 194 -17.63 -4.80 4.72
C ASN A 194 -18.95 -4.97 3.93
N SER A 195 -19.65 -6.08 4.21
CA SER A 195 -20.92 -6.40 3.55
C SER A 195 -22.11 -5.63 4.14
N GLY A 196 -21.87 -4.77 5.12
CA GLY A 196 -22.91 -4.09 5.88
C GLY A 196 -23.87 -5.09 6.54
N ALA A 197 -25.17 -4.85 6.38
CA ALA A 197 -26.22 -5.71 6.96
C ALA A 197 -26.49 -7.01 6.19
N ILE A 198 -25.79 -7.30 5.08
CA ILE A 198 -26.03 -8.50 4.27
C ILE A 198 -25.19 -9.68 4.78
N PRO A 199 -25.79 -10.76 5.29
CA PRO A 199 -25.04 -11.94 5.71
C PRO A 199 -24.21 -12.55 4.58
N LYS A 200 -22.94 -12.92 4.85
CA LYS A 200 -21.97 -13.44 3.85
C LYS A 200 -22.51 -14.59 2.96
N PRO A 201 -23.29 -15.57 3.45
CA PRO A 201 -23.86 -16.62 2.59
C PRO A 201 -24.89 -16.09 1.58
N ILE A 202 -25.68 -15.10 1.99
CA ILE A 202 -26.70 -14.47 1.14
C ILE A 202 -26.01 -13.61 0.08
N ALA A 203 -24.97 -12.87 0.45
CA ALA A 203 -24.16 -12.11 -0.49
C ALA A 203 -23.59 -13.03 -1.58
N LYS A 204 -22.98 -14.17 -1.24
CA LYS A 204 -22.50 -15.16 -2.22
C LYS A 204 -23.59 -15.66 -3.18
N GLY A 205 -24.80 -15.94 -2.68
CA GLY A 205 -25.93 -16.37 -3.49
C GLY A 205 -26.38 -15.29 -4.48
N ILE A 206 -26.51 -14.06 -4.01
CA ILE A 206 -26.86 -12.91 -4.84
C ILE A 206 -25.79 -12.67 -5.92
N PHE A 207 -24.50 -12.75 -5.57
CA PHE A 207 -23.39 -12.60 -6.53
C PHE A 207 -23.46 -13.62 -7.67
N ASN A 208 -23.76 -14.87 -7.37
CA ASN A 208 -23.85 -15.93 -8.38
C ASN A 208 -25.03 -15.69 -9.35
N VAL A 209 -26.19 -15.30 -8.81
CA VAL A 209 -27.39 -15.05 -9.64
C VAL A 209 -27.21 -13.80 -10.51
N VAL A 210 -26.72 -12.70 -9.94
CA VAL A 210 -26.51 -11.46 -10.70
C VAL A 210 -25.41 -11.65 -11.74
N ASN A 211 -24.35 -12.38 -11.41
CA ASN A 211 -23.31 -12.69 -12.38
C ASN A 211 -23.84 -13.50 -13.57
N TRP A 212 -24.69 -14.49 -13.33
CA TRP A 212 -25.30 -15.26 -14.43
C TRP A 212 -26.14 -14.38 -15.37
N PHE A 213 -26.92 -13.43 -14.83
CA PHE A 213 -27.69 -12.49 -15.64
C PHE A 213 -26.83 -11.45 -16.38
N THR A 214 -25.77 -10.94 -15.76
CA THR A 214 -24.93 -9.87 -16.35
C THR A 214 -24.01 -10.38 -17.46
N THR A 215 -23.56 -11.63 -17.40
CA THR A 215 -22.78 -12.26 -18.49
C THR A 215 -23.64 -12.55 -19.72
N LEU A 216 -24.96 -12.60 -19.57
CA LEU A 216 -25.88 -12.85 -20.72
C LEU A 216 -26.30 -11.58 -21.47
N VAL A 217 -26.13 -10.38 -20.91
CA VAL A 217 -26.86 -9.20 -21.40
C VAL A 217 -25.99 -8.06 -21.90
N THR A 218 -24.76 -7.87 -21.47
CA THR A 218 -23.92 -6.75 -21.97
C THR A 218 -22.43 -6.92 -21.72
N ASP A 219 -21.60 -6.37 -22.65
CA ASP A 219 -20.16 -6.09 -22.46
C ASP A 219 -19.88 -5.05 -21.35
N GLN A 220 -20.89 -4.63 -20.59
CA GLN A 220 -20.81 -3.56 -19.60
C GLN A 220 -21.33 -4.04 -18.25
N SER A 221 -20.42 -4.46 -17.38
CA SER A 221 -20.76 -4.77 -15.99
C SER A 221 -21.49 -3.60 -15.32
N PRO A 222 -22.72 -3.78 -14.76
CA PRO A 222 -23.43 -2.71 -14.07
C PRO A 222 -22.73 -2.36 -12.75
N TYR A 223 -22.99 -1.15 -12.25
CA TYR A 223 -22.58 -0.80 -10.88
C TYR A 223 -23.17 -1.79 -9.87
N PHE A 224 -22.39 -2.06 -8.83
CA PHE A 224 -22.92 -2.74 -7.66
C PHE A 224 -23.99 -1.89 -6.98
N PHE A 225 -24.88 -2.50 -6.21
CA PHE A 225 -26.06 -1.86 -5.59
C PHE A 225 -25.76 -0.47 -5.01
N GLY A 226 -26.53 0.52 -5.43
CA GLY A 226 -26.36 1.92 -5.01
C GLY A 226 -25.12 2.62 -5.59
N GLY A 227 -24.36 1.92 -6.44
CA GLY A 227 -23.16 2.48 -7.05
C GLY A 227 -23.45 3.54 -8.11
N GLN A 228 -22.56 4.53 -8.23
CA GLN A 228 -22.66 5.67 -9.13
C GLN A 228 -21.28 6.07 -9.66
N GLY A 229 -21.25 7.03 -10.59
CA GLY A 229 -20.03 7.69 -11.05
C GLY A 229 -19.27 8.38 -9.92
N TYR A 230 -18.15 9.00 -10.26
CA TYR A 230 -17.32 9.71 -9.29
C TYR A 230 -18.14 10.77 -8.55
N ASN A 231 -18.19 10.66 -7.25
CA ASN A 231 -18.91 11.56 -6.36
C ASN A 231 -18.09 11.77 -5.08
N PRO A 232 -17.25 12.84 -5.01
CA PRO A 232 -16.49 13.15 -3.82
C PRO A 232 -17.43 13.57 -2.70
N VAL A 233 -17.17 13.07 -1.48
CA VAL A 233 -17.87 13.51 -0.28
C VAL A 233 -17.13 14.65 0.39
N GLU A 234 -17.85 15.47 1.17
CA GLU A 234 -17.25 16.50 2.00
C GLU A 234 -16.37 15.87 3.10
N PHE A 235 -15.40 16.66 3.61
CA PHE A 235 -14.47 16.15 4.62
C PHE A 235 -15.18 15.60 5.86
N GLU A 236 -16.22 16.26 6.30
CA GLU A 236 -16.98 15.90 7.50
C GLU A 236 -17.68 14.52 7.39
N SER A 237 -17.95 14.08 6.18
CA SER A 237 -18.60 12.78 5.89
C SER A 237 -17.61 11.71 5.37
N ASN A 238 -16.31 12.02 5.33
CA ASN A 238 -15.34 11.07 4.79
C ASN A 238 -14.99 9.96 5.80
N GLN A 239 -14.80 8.76 5.28
CA GLN A 239 -14.37 7.58 6.05
C GLN A 239 -12.87 7.26 5.88
N LEU A 240 -12.12 8.12 5.18
CA LEU A 240 -10.78 7.81 4.72
C LEU A 240 -9.70 8.27 5.69
N THR A 241 -9.78 9.51 6.18
CA THR A 241 -8.72 10.12 6.99
C THR A 241 -9.24 11.17 7.97
N THR A 242 -8.53 11.39 9.05
CA THR A 242 -8.76 12.48 9.99
C THR A 242 -8.04 13.78 9.60
N SER A 243 -7.13 13.73 8.61
CA SER A 243 -6.40 14.89 8.10
C SER A 243 -7.21 15.68 7.07
N LYS A 244 -7.67 16.87 7.46
CA LYS A 244 -8.39 17.77 6.54
C LYS A 244 -7.48 18.28 5.42
N GLN A 245 -6.24 18.61 5.72
CA GLN A 245 -5.27 19.14 4.76
C GLN A 245 -4.95 18.12 3.68
N ARG A 246 -4.62 16.88 4.06
CA ARG A 246 -4.29 15.80 3.11
C ARG A 246 -5.52 15.36 2.33
N TYR A 247 -6.69 15.33 2.96
CA TYR A 247 -7.95 15.07 2.26
C TYR A 247 -8.21 16.09 1.16
N GLN A 248 -8.16 17.38 1.50
CA GLN A 248 -8.38 18.46 0.54
C GLN A 248 -7.33 18.46 -0.58
N TYR A 249 -6.07 18.17 -0.24
CA TYR A 249 -5.00 18.10 -1.24
C TYR A 249 -5.27 17.01 -2.26
N PHE A 250 -5.48 15.76 -1.85
CA PHE A 250 -5.72 14.71 -2.84
C PHE A 250 -7.01 14.94 -3.65
N ARG A 251 -8.06 15.53 -3.04
CA ARG A 251 -9.26 15.92 -3.79
C ARG A 251 -8.94 16.97 -4.85
N SER A 252 -8.10 17.95 -4.54
CA SER A 252 -7.67 18.97 -5.49
C SER A 252 -6.90 18.36 -6.67
N VAL A 253 -6.10 17.33 -6.43
CA VAL A 253 -5.38 16.58 -7.49
C VAL A 253 -6.38 15.91 -8.43
N TYR A 254 -7.46 15.32 -7.90
CA TYR A 254 -8.50 14.65 -8.71
C TYR A 254 -9.39 15.66 -9.47
N VAL A 255 -9.60 16.83 -8.92
CA VAL A 255 -10.27 17.94 -9.64
C VAL A 255 -9.40 18.44 -10.79
N ALA A 256 -8.09 18.62 -10.54
CA ALA A 256 -7.14 19.08 -11.57
C ALA A 256 -6.88 18.04 -12.68
N LYS A 257 -7.08 16.74 -12.38
CA LYS A 257 -6.86 15.62 -13.30
C LYS A 257 -8.09 14.69 -13.34
N PRO A 258 -9.14 15.04 -14.09
CA PRO A 258 -10.38 14.25 -14.13
C PRO A 258 -10.19 12.78 -14.56
N ASP A 259 -9.16 12.46 -15.33
CA ASP A 259 -8.83 11.09 -15.72
C ASP A 259 -8.50 10.17 -14.52
N LEU A 260 -8.16 10.73 -13.35
CA LEU A 260 -7.97 9.97 -12.11
C LEU A 260 -9.29 9.56 -11.44
N GLN A 261 -10.39 10.21 -11.81
CA GLN A 261 -11.68 10.00 -11.17
C GLN A 261 -12.23 8.62 -11.50
N LEU A 262 -12.65 7.92 -10.46
CA LEU A 262 -13.26 6.61 -10.54
C LEU A 262 -14.45 6.56 -9.58
N GLY A 263 -15.58 6.07 -10.07
CA GLY A 263 -16.79 5.89 -9.28
C GLY A 263 -16.82 4.55 -8.55
N SER A 264 -18.02 4.06 -8.35
CA SER A 264 -18.29 2.83 -7.61
C SER A 264 -17.82 1.60 -8.37
N VAL A 265 -17.71 0.49 -7.62
CA VAL A 265 -17.41 -0.84 -8.15
C VAL A 265 -18.59 -1.40 -8.95
N THR A 266 -18.27 -2.31 -9.85
CA THR A 266 -19.25 -3.12 -10.58
C THR A 266 -19.43 -4.49 -9.92
N PHE A 267 -20.50 -5.20 -10.28
CA PHE A 267 -20.68 -6.60 -9.86
C PHE A 267 -19.51 -7.48 -10.31
N GLY A 268 -18.96 -7.24 -11.52
CA GLY A 268 -17.79 -7.97 -12.00
C GLY A 268 -16.56 -7.78 -11.10
N TRP A 269 -16.30 -6.53 -10.69
CA TRP A 269 -15.18 -6.24 -9.79
C TRP A 269 -15.34 -6.91 -8.42
N ILE A 270 -16.54 -6.83 -7.81
CA ILE A 270 -16.82 -7.45 -6.51
C ILE A 270 -16.63 -8.97 -6.59
N ARG A 271 -17.16 -9.61 -7.64
CA ARG A 271 -16.98 -11.05 -7.86
C ARG A 271 -15.48 -11.43 -7.94
N ALA A 272 -14.72 -10.71 -8.77
CA ALA A 272 -13.30 -10.97 -8.93
C ALA A 272 -12.55 -10.81 -7.60
N SER A 273 -12.87 -9.76 -6.83
CA SER A 273 -12.26 -9.49 -5.52
C SER A 273 -12.58 -10.57 -4.48
N VAL A 274 -13.84 -11.00 -4.37
CA VAL A 274 -14.24 -12.05 -3.42
C VAL A 274 -13.54 -13.38 -3.75
N ASN A 275 -13.47 -13.75 -5.03
CA ASN A 275 -12.79 -14.97 -5.47
C ASN A 275 -11.29 -14.92 -5.16
N ALA A 276 -10.65 -13.77 -5.36
CA ALA A 276 -9.24 -13.58 -5.08
C ALA A 276 -8.94 -13.68 -3.58
N ILE A 277 -9.75 -13.04 -2.73
CA ILE A 277 -9.63 -13.11 -1.27
C ILE A 277 -9.81 -14.55 -0.79
N ASP A 278 -10.89 -15.24 -1.21
CA ASP A 278 -11.12 -16.64 -0.87
C ASP A 278 -9.93 -17.54 -1.29
N THR A 279 -9.34 -17.29 -2.47
CA THR A 279 -8.19 -18.02 -2.96
C THR A 279 -6.94 -17.72 -2.14
N ALA A 280 -6.69 -16.44 -1.83
CA ALA A 280 -5.56 -16.01 -1.02
C ALA A 280 -5.58 -16.68 0.37
N PHE A 281 -6.72 -16.73 1.05
CA PHE A 281 -6.82 -17.36 2.36
C PHE A 281 -6.62 -18.89 2.32
N LYS A 282 -6.96 -19.55 1.23
CA LYS A 282 -6.67 -20.99 1.04
C LYS A 282 -5.18 -21.28 0.80
N GLN A 283 -4.41 -20.27 0.43
CA GLN A 283 -3.01 -20.37 0.02
C GLN A 283 -2.04 -19.64 0.95
N LEU A 284 -2.41 -19.35 2.20
CA LEU A 284 -1.56 -18.65 3.16
C LEU A 284 -0.22 -19.35 3.43
N ASN A 285 -0.18 -20.68 3.27
CA ASN A 285 1.05 -21.46 3.36
C ASN A 285 2.11 -21.10 2.30
N LEU A 286 1.74 -20.35 1.26
CA LEU A 286 2.67 -19.86 0.22
C LEU A 286 3.32 -18.52 0.60
N VAL A 287 2.84 -17.83 1.62
CA VAL A 287 3.49 -16.62 2.14
C VAL A 287 4.74 -17.02 2.91
N LYS A 288 5.93 -16.62 2.44
CA LYS A 288 7.23 -17.06 2.99
C LYS A 288 8.11 -15.93 3.50
N LEU A 289 7.78 -14.69 3.17
CA LEU A 289 8.54 -13.51 3.58
C LEU A 289 8.00 -12.92 4.87
N PRO A 290 8.80 -12.15 5.62
CA PRO A 290 8.32 -11.37 6.76
C PRO A 290 7.22 -10.38 6.34
N VAL A 291 6.14 -10.32 7.15
CA VAL A 291 4.95 -9.52 6.87
C VAL A 291 4.64 -8.60 8.04
N MET A 292 4.43 -7.31 7.76
CA MET A 292 3.84 -6.35 8.67
C MET A 292 2.41 -6.01 8.21
N VAL A 293 1.45 -6.08 9.11
CA VAL A 293 0.08 -5.63 8.87
C VAL A 293 -0.21 -4.43 9.76
N LEU A 294 -0.56 -3.30 9.14
CA LEU A 294 -0.98 -2.08 9.81
C LEU A 294 -2.50 -1.96 9.67
N GLN A 295 -3.17 -1.82 10.80
CA GLN A 295 -4.63 -1.82 10.90
C GLN A 295 -5.11 -0.48 11.43
N ALA A 296 -6.05 0.18 10.74
CA ALA A 296 -6.69 1.37 11.25
C ALA A 296 -7.73 1.02 12.31
N GLU A 297 -7.68 1.67 13.48
CA GLU A 297 -8.63 1.41 14.57
C GLU A 297 -10.08 1.68 14.13
N ASN A 298 -10.31 2.79 13.44
CA ASN A 298 -11.64 3.25 13.02
C ASN A 298 -11.88 3.02 11.52
N ASP A 299 -11.53 1.83 11.02
CA ASP A 299 -11.77 1.47 9.63
C ASP A 299 -13.25 1.11 9.40
N GLU A 300 -13.93 1.94 8.60
CA GLU A 300 -15.33 1.70 8.21
C GLU A 300 -15.45 1.18 6.77
N VAL A 301 -14.32 1.05 6.05
CA VAL A 301 -14.29 0.66 4.64
C VAL A 301 -14.14 -0.85 4.47
N ILE A 302 -13.27 -1.46 5.31
CA ILE A 302 -12.97 -2.88 5.27
C ILE A 302 -13.15 -3.53 6.65
N GLU A 303 -13.16 -4.88 6.68
CA GLU A 303 -13.30 -5.65 7.94
C GLU A 303 -11.94 -5.88 8.61
N ASN A 304 -11.72 -5.33 9.79
CA ASN A 304 -10.53 -5.56 10.62
C ASN A 304 -10.38 -7.01 11.07
N GLU A 305 -11.49 -7.73 11.26
CA GLU A 305 -11.49 -9.16 11.65
C GLU A 305 -10.77 -10.05 10.63
N ALA A 306 -10.84 -9.70 9.35
CA ALA A 306 -10.13 -10.44 8.30
C ALA A 306 -8.60 -10.31 8.42
N GLN A 307 -8.11 -9.14 8.84
CA GLN A 307 -6.69 -8.90 9.11
C GLN A 307 -6.23 -9.67 10.34
N ASN A 308 -7.03 -9.70 11.41
CA ASN A 308 -6.77 -10.49 12.61
C ASN A 308 -6.70 -11.99 12.28
N ALA A 309 -7.66 -12.47 11.48
CA ALA A 309 -7.69 -13.87 11.04
C ALA A 309 -6.45 -14.22 10.19
N PHE A 310 -6.02 -13.33 9.29
CA PHE A 310 -4.82 -13.52 8.48
C PHE A 310 -3.57 -13.74 9.35
N CYS A 311 -3.27 -12.86 10.30
CA CYS A 311 -2.09 -13.00 11.15
C CYS A 311 -2.18 -14.24 12.04
N SER A 312 -3.38 -14.55 12.58
CA SER A 312 -3.62 -15.77 13.37
C SER A 312 -3.35 -17.05 12.57
N GLU A 313 -3.84 -17.13 11.33
CA GLU A 313 -3.62 -18.31 10.48
C GLU A 313 -2.15 -18.39 10.02
N LEU A 314 -1.51 -17.25 9.71
CA LEU A 314 -0.11 -17.22 9.30
C LEU A 314 0.82 -17.68 10.43
N ALA A 315 0.53 -17.32 11.69
CA ALA A 315 1.25 -17.78 12.87
C ALA A 315 1.15 -19.31 13.04
N LYS A 316 -0.04 -19.90 12.82
CA LYS A 316 -0.23 -21.37 12.85
C LYS A 316 0.60 -22.08 11.77
N LEU A 317 0.90 -21.41 10.68
CA LEU A 317 1.72 -21.92 9.58
C LEU A 317 3.23 -21.72 9.81
N GLY A 318 3.64 -21.14 10.95
CA GLY A 318 5.02 -20.91 11.33
C GLY A 318 5.67 -19.68 10.70
N ASN A 319 4.90 -18.76 10.17
CA ASN A 319 5.36 -17.48 9.64
C ASN A 319 4.50 -16.32 10.21
N PRO A 320 4.63 -15.99 11.51
CA PRO A 320 3.79 -14.97 12.14
C PRO A 320 4.00 -13.59 11.52
N CYS A 321 2.95 -12.77 11.54
CA CYS A 321 3.09 -11.34 11.29
C CYS A 321 4.04 -10.71 12.33
N VAL A 322 4.64 -9.58 12.00
CA VAL A 322 5.37 -8.76 12.99
C VAL A 322 4.45 -8.49 14.19
N ASN A 323 4.94 -8.75 15.40
CA ASN A 323 4.19 -8.72 16.66
C ASN A 323 3.05 -9.75 16.78
N ASP A 324 3.04 -10.82 15.97
CA ASP A 324 2.05 -11.91 15.95
C ASP A 324 0.62 -11.48 15.55
N THR A 325 0.33 -10.20 15.52
CA THR A 325 -0.98 -9.61 15.26
C THR A 325 -0.85 -8.39 14.35
N PRO A 326 -1.94 -7.92 13.74
CA PRO A 326 -1.94 -6.60 13.11
C PRO A 326 -1.56 -5.51 14.12
N ILE A 327 -0.76 -4.55 13.68
CA ILE A 327 -0.38 -3.39 14.48
C ILE A 327 -1.50 -2.35 14.34
N VAL A 328 -2.27 -2.15 15.40
CA VAL A 328 -3.37 -1.18 15.40
C VAL A 328 -2.85 0.23 15.53
N ILE A 329 -3.26 1.10 14.60
CA ILE A 329 -2.99 2.53 14.62
C ILE A 329 -4.21 3.24 15.21
N ASN A 330 -4.03 3.74 16.43
CA ASN A 330 -5.11 4.34 17.20
C ASN A 330 -5.61 5.65 16.57
N ASN A 331 -6.90 5.90 16.65
CA ASN A 331 -7.60 7.07 16.12
C ASN A 331 -7.46 7.28 14.59
N ALA A 332 -6.93 6.30 13.87
CA ALA A 332 -6.80 6.35 12.41
C ALA A 332 -8.03 5.80 11.72
N LYS A 333 -8.35 6.36 10.56
CA LYS A 333 -9.30 5.86 9.58
C LYS A 333 -8.57 5.04 8.50
N HIS A 334 -9.29 4.59 7.49
CA HIS A 334 -8.83 3.64 6.48
C HIS A 334 -7.47 3.97 5.82
N GLU A 335 -7.21 5.23 5.52
CA GLU A 335 -6.09 5.71 4.70
C GLU A 335 -4.89 6.11 5.55
N LEU A 336 -4.18 5.15 6.13
CA LEU A 336 -3.08 5.38 7.07
C LEU A 336 -1.96 6.27 6.50
N PHE A 337 -1.73 6.25 5.18
CA PHE A 337 -0.67 7.02 4.53
C PHE A 337 -1.01 8.51 4.33
N ILE A 338 -2.27 8.87 4.46
CA ILE A 338 -2.74 10.27 4.40
C ILE A 338 -3.50 10.68 5.67
N GLU A 339 -3.23 10.00 6.78
CA GLU A 339 -3.76 10.36 8.09
C GLU A 339 -3.16 11.66 8.64
N SER A 340 -3.74 12.17 9.74
CA SER A 340 -3.16 13.28 10.49
C SER A 340 -1.75 12.95 10.98
N ASP A 341 -0.96 13.97 11.29
CA ASP A 341 0.48 13.85 11.52
C ASP A 341 0.86 12.75 12.52
N LYS A 342 0.17 12.65 13.65
CA LYS A 342 0.52 11.71 14.71
C LYS A 342 0.36 10.23 14.27
N PRO A 343 -0.82 9.75 13.85
CA PRO A 343 -0.96 8.37 13.39
C PRO A 343 -0.14 8.08 12.14
N ARG A 344 -0.01 9.04 11.20
CA ARG A 344 0.81 8.88 10.01
C ARG A 344 2.29 8.71 10.34
N SER A 345 2.83 9.50 11.25
CA SER A 345 4.23 9.39 11.69
C SER A 345 4.49 8.06 12.39
N GLU A 346 3.54 7.58 13.20
CA GLU A 346 3.62 6.25 13.81
C GLU A 346 3.70 5.14 12.76
N VAL A 347 2.85 5.22 11.73
CA VAL A 347 2.86 4.28 10.58
C VAL A 347 4.23 4.26 9.89
N LEU A 348 4.74 5.44 9.52
CA LEU A 348 6.03 5.55 8.83
C LEU A 348 7.19 5.06 9.69
N ALA A 349 7.21 5.41 10.99
CA ALA A 349 8.21 4.92 11.92
C ALA A 349 8.27 3.38 11.98
N LYS A 350 7.10 2.74 12.10
CA LYS A 350 7.00 1.26 12.12
C LYS A 350 7.48 0.64 10.81
N ILE A 351 7.12 1.24 9.67
CA ILE A 351 7.58 0.78 8.35
C ILE A 351 9.10 0.90 8.25
N PHE A 352 9.68 2.04 8.58
CA PHE A 352 11.13 2.24 8.48
C PHE A 352 11.92 1.29 9.39
N MET A 353 11.48 1.11 10.63
CA MET A 353 12.07 0.13 11.54
C MET A 353 12.02 -1.29 10.95
N PHE A 354 10.88 -1.70 10.41
CA PHE A 354 10.72 -3.02 9.83
C PHE A 354 11.58 -3.23 8.58
N LEU A 355 11.68 -2.22 7.71
CA LEU A 355 12.46 -2.35 6.48
C LEU A 355 13.98 -2.30 6.74
N SER A 356 14.44 -1.53 7.72
CA SER A 356 15.86 -1.39 8.06
C SER A 356 16.42 -2.57 8.87
N ASP A 357 15.56 -3.37 9.50
CA ASP A 357 15.97 -4.58 10.22
C ASP A 357 16.66 -5.58 9.26
N ASN A 358 17.86 -6.03 9.63
CA ASN A 358 18.70 -6.85 8.75
C ASN A 358 18.58 -8.36 9.01
N ASP A 359 17.48 -8.81 9.67
CA ASP A 359 17.23 -10.25 9.87
C ASP A 359 16.84 -10.98 8.58
#